data_65b1d72b1ec200feab3e89f6e8168a8b
#
_entry.id   65b1d72b1ec200feab3e89f6e8168a8b
#
_cell.length_a   1.000
_cell.length_b   1.000
_cell.length_c   1.000
_cell.angle_alpha   90.00
_cell.angle_beta   90.00
_cell.angle_gamma   90.00
#
_symmetry.space_group_name_H-M   'P 1'
#
loop_
_entity.id
_entity.type
_entity.pdbx_description
1 polymer ?
#
loop_
_entity_poly.entity_id
_entity_poly.type
_entity_poly.pdbx_seq_one_letter_code
_entity_poly.pdbx_strand_id
1 'polypeptide(L)'
;MQYENVVQGRFLSRPNRFIAVVDIGGTETVCHVKNTGRCRELLVPGAEVWLAPGVTPGRKTPYDLIAVDKGGKLINMDAQAPNRVFGEFARRFDPLAQEVRPEYRFGASRLDFCLTRPDGLHLVEVKGVTLESGGHARFPDAPTERGVKHLHELIHAVEQGHRATAFFVVQMAEVTDFAPNDDTHPAFGAALRQAAAAGVNVVAYACRVAPDRMEIDRPVPVIL
;
A
#
# COMPACT_ATOMS: atom_id res chain seq x y z
N MET A 1 1.79 9.41 8.67
CA MET A 1 0.41 9.25 9.19
C MET A 1 0.42 8.59 10.56
N GLN A 2 -0.54 8.90 11.41
CA GLN A 2 -0.64 8.36 12.76
C GLN A 2 -2.05 7.80 13.01
N TYR A 3 -2.13 6.75 13.80
CA TYR A 3 -3.36 6.20 14.38
C TYR A 3 -3.44 6.61 15.85
N GLU A 4 -4.65 6.77 16.36
CA GLU A 4 -4.90 7.12 17.76
C GLU A 4 -5.39 5.91 18.55
N ASN A 5 -5.08 5.87 19.85
CA ASN A 5 -5.58 4.87 20.79
C ASN A 5 -5.37 3.41 20.33
N VAL A 6 -4.19 3.12 19.78
CA VAL A 6 -3.83 1.80 19.29
C VAL A 6 -3.69 0.84 20.47
N VAL A 7 -4.27 -0.34 20.34
CA VAL A 7 -4.13 -1.43 21.30
C VAL A 7 -3.41 -2.61 20.66
N GLN A 8 -2.66 -3.36 21.45
CA GLN A 8 -2.01 -4.59 21.05
C GLN A 8 -2.91 -5.79 21.33
N GLY A 9 -2.85 -6.79 20.47
CA GLY A 9 -3.55 -8.05 20.64
C GLY A 9 -2.79 -9.20 20.02
N ARG A 10 -3.35 -10.40 20.16
CA ARG A 10 -2.83 -11.64 19.58
C ARG A 10 -3.82 -12.18 18.56
N PHE A 11 -3.38 -12.33 17.31
CA PHE A 11 -4.23 -12.86 16.24
C PHE A 11 -4.61 -14.32 16.52
N LEU A 12 -5.90 -14.64 16.43
CA LEU A 12 -6.42 -15.99 16.63
C LEU A 12 -6.84 -16.63 15.31
N SER A 13 -7.69 -15.94 14.51
CA SER A 13 -8.22 -16.50 13.27
C SER A 13 -8.71 -15.41 12.31
N ARG A 14 -8.85 -15.78 11.03
CA ARG A 14 -9.43 -14.94 9.98
C ARG A 14 -10.57 -15.69 9.27
N PRO A 15 -11.81 -15.61 9.79
CA PRO A 15 -12.96 -16.32 9.22
C PRO A 15 -13.26 -15.96 7.76
N ASN A 16 -13.01 -14.72 7.37
CA ASN A 16 -13.10 -14.24 6.00
C ASN A 16 -12.15 -13.06 5.76
N ARG A 17 -12.07 -12.53 4.53
CA ARG A 17 -11.14 -11.47 4.16
C ARG A 17 -11.33 -10.13 4.89
N PHE A 18 -12.48 -9.92 5.53
CA PHE A 18 -12.81 -8.65 6.20
C PHE A 18 -12.77 -8.73 7.72
N ILE A 19 -12.75 -9.95 8.27
CA ILE A 19 -12.91 -10.20 9.71
C ILE A 19 -11.70 -10.97 10.24
N ALA A 20 -11.18 -10.51 11.38
CA ALA A 20 -10.24 -11.23 12.23
C ALA A 20 -10.81 -11.38 13.63
N VAL A 21 -10.46 -12.47 14.30
CA VAL A 21 -10.66 -12.67 15.73
C VAL A 21 -9.32 -12.48 16.42
N VAL A 22 -9.26 -11.59 17.39
CA VAL A 22 -8.04 -11.19 18.09
C VAL A 22 -8.28 -11.26 19.60
N ASP A 23 -7.36 -11.84 20.35
CA ASP A 23 -7.34 -11.74 21.78
C ASP A 23 -6.74 -10.40 22.22
N ILE A 24 -7.54 -9.59 22.90
CA ILE A 24 -7.13 -8.30 23.47
C ILE A 24 -7.26 -8.40 24.99
N GLY A 25 -6.12 -8.60 25.67
CA GLY A 25 -6.11 -8.67 27.13
C GLY A 25 -6.93 -9.82 27.73
N GLY A 26 -6.99 -10.98 27.07
CA GLY A 26 -7.75 -12.16 27.49
C GLY A 26 -9.20 -12.17 26.98
N THR A 27 -9.58 -11.23 26.13
CA THR A 27 -10.93 -11.16 25.55
C THR A 27 -10.90 -11.32 24.04
N GLU A 28 -11.58 -12.35 23.53
CA GLU A 28 -11.76 -12.54 22.10
C GLU A 28 -12.62 -11.43 21.51
N THR A 29 -12.05 -10.68 20.57
CA THR A 29 -12.69 -9.52 19.95
C THR A 29 -12.74 -9.69 18.44
N VAL A 30 -13.91 -9.45 17.85
CA VAL A 30 -14.10 -9.45 16.39
C VAL A 30 -13.68 -8.10 15.83
N CYS A 31 -12.67 -8.11 14.96
CA CYS A 31 -12.05 -6.93 14.38
C CYS A 31 -12.21 -6.90 12.87
N HIS A 32 -12.21 -5.70 12.28
CA HIS A 32 -12.22 -5.53 10.84
C HIS A 32 -10.79 -5.57 10.29
N VAL A 33 -10.61 -6.23 9.14
CA VAL A 33 -9.37 -6.23 8.36
C VAL A 33 -9.56 -5.35 7.14
N LYS A 34 -8.89 -4.20 7.10
CA LYS A 34 -8.95 -3.26 5.97
C LYS A 34 -8.18 -3.71 4.74
N ASN A 35 -7.56 -4.87 4.78
CA ASN A 35 -6.80 -5.42 3.67
C ASN A 35 -7.55 -6.62 3.07
N THR A 36 -7.93 -6.52 1.80
CA THR A 36 -8.60 -7.60 1.07
C THR A 36 -7.66 -8.64 0.49
N GLY A 37 -6.34 -8.41 0.57
CA GLY A 37 -5.29 -9.36 0.21
C GLY A 37 -5.33 -10.62 1.06
N ARG A 38 -4.64 -11.65 0.61
CA ARG A 38 -4.63 -12.95 1.30
C ARG A 38 -3.93 -12.85 2.66
N CYS A 39 -2.77 -12.19 2.73
CA CYS A 39 -1.96 -11.96 3.93
C CYS A 39 -1.82 -13.19 4.83
N ARG A 40 -1.76 -14.40 4.24
CA ARG A 40 -1.69 -15.67 4.99
C ARG A 40 -0.35 -15.84 5.70
N GLU A 41 0.69 -15.28 5.11
CA GLU A 41 2.06 -15.27 5.63
C GLU A 41 2.24 -14.29 6.79
N LEU A 42 1.28 -13.38 6.98
CA LEU A 42 1.26 -12.38 8.04
C LEU A 42 0.33 -12.77 9.18
N LEU A 43 -0.91 -13.11 8.84
CA LEU A 43 -1.96 -13.43 9.81
C LEU A 43 -1.94 -14.91 10.17
N VAL A 44 -0.88 -15.31 10.91
CA VAL A 44 -0.74 -16.66 11.48
C VAL A 44 -1.22 -16.67 12.93
N PRO A 45 -1.92 -17.72 13.40
CA PRO A 45 -2.37 -17.80 14.79
C PRO A 45 -1.22 -17.59 15.78
N GLY A 46 -1.44 -16.69 16.74
CA GLY A 46 -0.45 -16.30 17.75
C GLY A 46 0.40 -15.08 17.37
N ALA A 47 0.32 -14.57 16.14
CA ALA A 47 1.03 -13.34 15.75
C ALA A 47 0.59 -12.14 16.58
N GLU A 48 1.55 -11.29 16.97
CA GLU A 48 1.24 -10.00 17.59
C GLU A 48 0.68 -9.03 16.54
N VAL A 49 -0.41 -8.37 16.91
CA VAL A 49 -1.10 -7.42 16.01
C VAL A 49 -1.45 -6.15 16.76
N TRP A 50 -1.59 -5.06 15.99
CA TRP A 50 -2.02 -3.77 16.52
C TRP A 50 -3.32 -3.36 15.84
N LEU A 51 -4.18 -2.75 16.63
CA LEU A 51 -5.55 -2.42 16.25
C LEU A 51 -5.85 -0.97 16.62
N ALA A 52 -6.41 -0.24 15.67
CA ALA A 52 -6.93 1.10 15.91
C ALA A 52 -8.45 1.07 16.11
N PRO A 53 -9.02 1.89 16.98
CA PRO A 53 -10.47 2.02 17.13
C PRO A 53 -11.14 2.36 15.79
N GLY A 54 -12.27 1.75 15.54
CA GLY A 54 -13.09 2.07 14.38
C GLY A 54 -13.79 3.41 14.55
N VAL A 55 -13.62 4.31 13.59
CA VAL A 55 -14.14 5.69 13.67
C VAL A 55 -15.59 5.85 13.18
N THR A 56 -16.15 4.85 12.47
CA THR A 56 -17.52 4.96 11.94
C THR A 56 -18.55 4.62 13.03
N PRO A 57 -19.49 5.51 13.35
CA PRO A 57 -20.53 5.22 14.32
C PRO A 57 -21.40 4.01 13.92
N GLY A 58 -21.80 3.21 14.92
CA GLY A 58 -22.72 2.08 14.73
C GLY A 58 -22.15 0.84 14.02
N ARG A 59 -20.84 0.81 13.77
CA ARG A 59 -20.20 -0.39 13.17
C ARG A 59 -20.16 -1.56 14.16
N LYS A 60 -20.25 -2.79 13.62
CA LYS A 60 -20.25 -4.02 14.41
C LYS A 60 -18.87 -4.41 14.97
N THR A 61 -17.79 -3.95 14.35
CA THR A 61 -16.41 -4.25 14.76
C THR A 61 -15.79 -3.04 15.46
N PRO A 62 -15.38 -3.11 16.72
CA PRO A 62 -14.85 -1.97 17.46
C PRO A 62 -13.49 -1.52 16.97
N TYR A 63 -12.71 -2.41 16.34
CA TYR A 63 -11.34 -2.16 15.92
C TYR A 63 -11.10 -2.50 14.46
N ASP A 64 -10.11 -1.81 13.86
CA ASP A 64 -9.45 -2.13 12.60
C ASP A 64 -8.08 -2.74 12.90
N LEU A 65 -7.76 -3.90 12.34
CA LEU A 65 -6.42 -4.46 12.39
C LEU A 65 -5.53 -3.69 11.42
N ILE A 66 -4.48 -3.03 11.94
CA ILE A 66 -3.66 -2.08 11.18
C ILE A 66 -2.22 -2.53 10.98
N ALA A 67 -1.68 -3.35 11.88
CA ALA A 67 -0.31 -3.84 11.75
C ALA A 67 -0.16 -5.23 12.36
N VAL A 68 0.90 -5.93 11.94
CA VAL A 68 1.26 -7.27 12.39
C VAL A 68 2.77 -7.39 12.54
N ASP A 69 3.24 -8.08 13.56
CA ASP A 69 4.64 -8.50 13.66
C ASP A 69 4.87 -9.82 12.92
N LYS A 70 5.84 -9.79 12.00
CA LYS A 70 6.33 -10.97 11.27
C LYS A 70 7.77 -11.26 11.71
N GLY A 71 7.93 -11.90 12.85
CA GLY A 71 9.25 -12.30 13.33
C GLY A 71 10.18 -11.12 13.64
N GLY A 72 9.67 -10.09 14.30
CA GLY A 72 10.39 -8.86 14.64
C GLY A 72 10.33 -7.77 13.59
N LYS A 73 9.69 -8.01 12.44
CA LYS A 73 9.44 -7.02 11.39
C LYS A 73 7.98 -6.55 11.48
N LEU A 74 7.80 -5.29 11.85
CA LEU A 74 6.46 -4.71 11.91
C LEU A 74 6.00 -4.30 10.52
N ILE A 75 4.85 -4.82 10.10
CA ILE A 75 4.25 -4.57 8.78
C ILE A 75 2.90 -3.88 9.00
N ASN A 76 2.73 -2.68 8.47
CA ASN A 76 1.42 -2.06 8.38
C ASN A 76 0.61 -2.75 7.29
N MET A 77 -0.63 -3.13 7.57
CA MET A 77 -1.47 -3.83 6.61
C MET A 77 -2.80 -3.11 6.31
N ASP A 78 -2.96 -1.87 6.75
CA ASP A 78 -4.08 -1.03 6.35
C ASP A 78 -3.94 -0.64 4.86
N ALA A 79 -4.84 -1.15 4.00
CA ALA A 79 -4.81 -0.87 2.57
C ALA A 79 -5.11 0.59 2.20
N GLN A 80 -5.56 1.43 3.15
CA GLN A 80 -5.76 2.86 2.95
C GLN A 80 -4.52 3.68 3.34
N ALA A 81 -3.62 3.10 4.11
CA ALA A 81 -2.42 3.79 4.59
C ALA A 81 -1.48 4.26 3.45
N PRO A 82 -1.26 3.49 2.37
CA PRO A 82 -0.40 3.92 1.27
C PRO A 82 -0.77 5.27 0.67
N ASN A 83 -2.07 5.49 0.40
CA ASN A 83 -2.52 6.77 -0.16
C ASN A 83 -2.37 7.92 0.85
N ARG A 84 -2.62 7.65 2.13
CA ARG A 84 -2.43 8.68 3.18
C ARG A 84 -0.97 9.10 3.31
N VAL A 85 -0.05 8.16 3.43
CA VAL A 85 1.39 8.50 3.57
C VAL A 85 1.95 9.12 2.30
N PHE A 86 1.50 8.68 1.11
CA PHE A 86 1.90 9.33 -0.12
C PHE A 86 1.39 10.78 -0.18
N GLY A 87 0.15 11.05 0.21
CA GLY A 87 -0.39 12.41 0.26
C GLY A 87 0.44 13.36 1.13
N GLU A 88 0.92 12.88 2.29
CA GLU A 88 1.84 13.62 3.17
C GLU A 88 3.24 13.80 2.55
N PHE A 89 3.68 12.85 1.72
CA PHE A 89 5.00 12.84 1.09
C PHE A 89 5.02 13.53 -0.29
N ALA A 90 3.88 13.73 -0.93
CA ALA A 90 3.75 14.12 -2.34
C ALA A 90 4.56 15.37 -2.71
N ARG A 91 4.56 16.43 -1.88
CA ARG A 91 5.34 17.65 -2.12
C ARG A 91 6.86 17.46 -1.92
N ARG A 92 7.27 16.50 -1.11
CA ARG A 92 8.67 16.10 -0.97
C ARG A 92 9.12 15.24 -2.15
N PHE A 93 8.23 14.38 -2.67
CA PHE A 93 8.46 13.56 -3.85
C PHE A 93 8.57 14.40 -5.11
N ASP A 94 7.67 15.37 -5.29
CA ASP A 94 7.69 16.31 -6.40
C ASP A 94 7.69 17.76 -5.87
N PRO A 95 8.89 18.36 -5.66
CA PRO A 95 8.99 19.72 -5.13
C PRO A 95 8.41 20.81 -6.04
N LEU A 96 8.17 20.51 -7.32
CA LEU A 96 7.55 21.45 -8.26
C LEU A 96 6.01 21.37 -8.25
N ALA A 97 5.42 20.48 -7.43
CA ALA A 97 3.99 20.36 -7.29
C ALA A 97 3.37 21.59 -6.61
N GLN A 98 2.58 22.34 -7.35
CA GLN A 98 1.83 23.50 -6.87
C GLN A 98 0.56 23.08 -6.14
N GLU A 99 -0.12 22.04 -6.66
CA GLU A 99 -1.31 21.45 -6.09
C GLU A 99 -1.23 19.94 -6.06
N VAL A 100 -1.78 19.31 -5.03
CA VAL A 100 -1.90 17.85 -4.88
C VAL A 100 -3.39 17.52 -4.78
N ARG A 101 -3.93 16.86 -5.80
CA ARG A 101 -5.34 16.45 -5.88
C ARG A 101 -5.45 14.94 -5.78
N PRO A 102 -6.05 14.39 -4.72
CA PRO A 102 -6.33 12.96 -4.63
C PRO A 102 -7.51 12.57 -5.53
N GLU A 103 -7.62 11.29 -5.84
CA GLU A 103 -8.77 10.69 -6.55
C GLU A 103 -9.08 11.38 -7.89
N TYR A 104 -8.04 11.65 -8.68
CA TYR A 104 -8.15 12.43 -9.91
C TYR A 104 -8.64 11.58 -11.09
N ARG A 105 -9.70 12.05 -11.76
CA ARG A 105 -10.21 11.40 -12.96
C ARG A 105 -9.35 11.75 -14.17
N PHE A 106 -8.73 10.73 -14.77
CA PHE A 106 -7.96 10.84 -16.00
C PHE A 106 -8.39 9.72 -16.95
N GLY A 107 -8.77 10.09 -18.19
CA GLY A 107 -9.28 9.13 -19.15
C GLY A 107 -10.48 8.33 -18.63
N ALA A 108 -10.38 7.01 -18.72
CA ALA A 108 -11.40 6.07 -18.25
C ALA A 108 -11.17 5.58 -16.82
N SER A 109 -10.17 6.13 -16.11
CA SER A 109 -9.80 5.71 -14.76
C SER A 109 -9.81 6.86 -13.78
N ARG A 110 -9.75 6.52 -12.51
CA ARG A 110 -9.51 7.43 -11.40
C ARG A 110 -8.20 7.02 -10.77
N LEU A 111 -7.16 7.83 -11.00
CA LEU A 111 -5.84 7.67 -10.45
C LEU A 111 -5.76 8.23 -9.03
N ASP A 112 -4.87 7.71 -8.22
CA ASP A 112 -4.80 8.05 -6.81
C ASP A 112 -4.44 9.52 -6.56
N PHE A 113 -3.53 10.10 -7.39
CA PHE A 113 -3.15 11.51 -7.26
C PHE A 113 -2.85 12.16 -8.62
N CYS A 114 -3.12 13.47 -8.68
CA CYS A 114 -2.64 14.37 -9.71
C CYS A 114 -1.91 15.54 -9.04
N LEU A 115 -0.65 15.74 -9.40
CA LEU A 115 0.19 16.85 -8.95
C LEU A 115 0.24 17.87 -10.10
N THR A 116 -0.32 19.05 -9.88
CA THR A 116 -0.24 20.14 -10.88
C THR A 116 1.11 20.82 -10.76
N ARG A 117 1.82 20.94 -11.89
CA ARG A 117 3.16 21.51 -11.99
C ARG A 117 3.16 22.66 -13.00
N PRO A 118 4.18 23.54 -13.02
CA PRO A 118 4.32 24.59 -14.03
C PRO A 118 4.44 24.04 -15.46
N ASP A 119 4.97 22.81 -15.62
CA ASP A 119 5.22 22.13 -16.90
C ASP A 119 4.15 21.07 -17.25
N GLY A 120 3.02 21.02 -16.55
CA GLY A 120 1.91 20.12 -16.83
C GLY A 120 1.45 19.29 -15.63
N LEU A 121 0.88 18.13 -15.90
CA LEU A 121 0.40 17.24 -14.84
C LEU A 121 1.44 16.15 -14.55
N HIS A 122 1.48 15.72 -13.28
CA HIS A 122 2.17 14.53 -12.86
C HIS A 122 1.15 13.59 -12.20
N LEU A 123 0.82 12.51 -12.89
CA LEU A 123 -0.17 11.54 -12.47
C LEU A 123 0.50 10.40 -11.69
N VAL A 124 -0.05 10.05 -10.55
CA VAL A 124 0.54 9.05 -9.66
C VAL A 124 -0.51 8.01 -9.28
N GLU A 125 -0.16 6.75 -9.50
CA GLU A 125 -0.90 5.59 -8.99
C GLU A 125 -0.10 4.96 -7.85
N VAL A 126 -0.71 4.82 -6.68
CA VAL A 126 -0.10 4.32 -5.46
C VAL A 126 -0.49 2.86 -5.23
N LYS A 127 0.47 2.02 -4.89
CA LYS A 127 0.27 0.61 -4.55
C LYS A 127 0.90 0.28 -3.21
N GLY A 128 0.10 -0.25 -2.28
CA GLY A 128 0.60 -0.78 -1.02
C GLY A 128 1.22 -2.15 -1.20
N VAL A 129 2.38 -2.38 -0.61
CA VAL A 129 3.14 -3.63 -0.69
C VAL A 129 3.35 -4.17 0.71
N THR A 130 2.77 -5.34 0.99
CA THR A 130 2.91 -6.05 2.27
C THR A 130 3.55 -7.43 2.11
N LEU A 131 3.65 -7.94 0.87
CA LEU A 131 4.28 -9.23 0.59
C LEU A 131 5.80 -9.06 0.57
N GLU A 132 6.47 -9.80 1.43
CA GLU A 132 7.94 -9.82 1.54
C GLU A 132 8.42 -11.21 1.93
N SER A 133 9.56 -11.61 1.40
CA SER A 133 10.29 -12.82 1.80
C SER A 133 11.79 -12.58 1.67
N GLY A 134 12.54 -12.82 2.76
CA GLY A 134 14.01 -12.70 2.77
C GLY A 134 14.54 -11.29 2.42
N GLY A 135 13.79 -10.24 2.70
CA GLY A 135 14.14 -8.85 2.35
C GLY A 135 13.64 -8.41 0.97
N HIS A 136 13.04 -9.30 0.19
CA HIS A 136 12.54 -9.02 -1.16
C HIS A 136 11.05 -8.70 -1.15
N ALA A 137 10.69 -7.43 -1.38
CA ALA A 137 9.29 -7.01 -1.50
C ALA A 137 8.73 -7.34 -2.87
N ARG A 138 7.47 -7.81 -2.95
CA ARG A 138 6.82 -8.23 -4.19
C ARG A 138 5.39 -7.70 -4.28
N PHE A 139 4.95 -7.39 -5.50
CA PHE A 139 3.58 -6.99 -5.80
C PHE A 139 3.14 -7.55 -7.18
N PRO A 140 1.91 -8.06 -7.32
CA PRO A 140 0.85 -8.12 -6.31
C PRO A 140 0.90 -9.40 -5.44
N ASP A 141 0.18 -9.40 -4.32
CA ASP A 141 -0.06 -10.57 -3.47
C ASP A 141 -1.22 -11.45 -3.99
N ALA A 142 -2.04 -10.92 -4.90
CA ALA A 142 -3.13 -11.60 -5.60
C ALA A 142 -3.32 -10.98 -6.99
N PRO A 143 -3.88 -11.69 -7.98
CA PRO A 143 -4.13 -11.16 -9.31
C PRO A 143 -4.93 -9.84 -9.28
N THR A 144 -4.51 -8.84 -10.09
CA THR A 144 -5.04 -7.49 -10.10
C THR A 144 -5.21 -6.93 -11.51
N GLU A 145 -6.32 -7.24 -12.17
CA GLU A 145 -6.65 -6.68 -13.49
C GLU A 145 -6.78 -5.16 -13.46
N ARG A 146 -7.32 -4.62 -12.35
CA ARG A 146 -7.38 -3.18 -12.15
C ARG A 146 -6.00 -2.54 -12.11
N GLY A 147 -5.00 -3.25 -11.53
CA GLY A 147 -3.61 -2.79 -11.53
C GLY A 147 -3.03 -2.68 -12.94
N VAL A 148 -3.26 -3.67 -13.79
CA VAL A 148 -2.87 -3.65 -15.21
C VAL A 148 -3.52 -2.48 -15.94
N LYS A 149 -4.83 -2.29 -15.77
CA LYS A 149 -5.55 -1.16 -16.39
C LYS A 149 -4.95 0.19 -15.97
N HIS A 150 -4.63 0.39 -14.69
CA HIS A 150 -4.04 1.65 -14.22
C HIS A 150 -2.64 1.89 -14.80
N LEU A 151 -1.83 0.84 -15.02
CA LEU A 151 -0.54 0.98 -15.70
C LEU A 151 -0.71 1.46 -17.14
N HIS A 152 -1.69 0.94 -17.87
CA HIS A 152 -1.99 1.42 -19.23
C HIS A 152 -2.47 2.88 -19.25
N GLU A 153 -3.24 3.32 -18.25
CA GLU A 153 -3.63 4.74 -18.12
C GLU A 153 -2.42 5.65 -17.83
N LEU A 154 -1.43 5.15 -17.07
CA LEU A 154 -0.18 5.89 -16.86
C LEU A 154 0.65 5.99 -18.14
N ILE A 155 0.70 4.92 -18.96
CA ILE A 155 1.32 4.96 -20.29
C ILE A 155 0.63 6.03 -21.16
N HIS A 156 -0.70 5.99 -21.21
CA HIS A 156 -1.48 6.96 -21.96
C HIS A 156 -1.22 8.42 -21.50
N ALA A 157 -1.02 8.62 -20.20
CA ALA A 157 -0.65 9.94 -19.69
C ALA A 157 0.72 10.42 -20.22
N VAL A 158 1.70 9.54 -20.29
CA VAL A 158 3.03 9.85 -20.87
C VAL A 158 2.90 10.16 -22.36
N GLU A 159 2.11 9.40 -23.13
CA GLU A 159 1.85 9.65 -24.54
C GLU A 159 1.20 11.03 -24.81
N GLN A 160 0.42 11.52 -23.83
CA GLN A 160 -0.16 12.88 -23.87
C GLN A 160 0.80 13.99 -23.38
N GLY A 161 2.06 13.66 -23.09
CA GLY A 161 3.06 14.61 -22.64
C GLY A 161 3.03 14.93 -21.15
N HIS A 162 2.30 14.16 -20.34
CA HIS A 162 2.27 14.30 -18.91
C HIS A 162 3.35 13.44 -18.23
N ARG A 163 3.70 13.77 -16.99
CA ARG A 163 4.49 12.88 -16.16
C ARG A 163 3.59 11.82 -15.53
N ALA A 164 4.09 10.60 -15.38
CA ALA A 164 3.37 9.52 -14.75
C ALA A 164 4.29 8.69 -13.85
N THR A 165 3.78 8.26 -12.70
CA THR A 165 4.51 7.43 -11.74
C THR A 165 3.63 6.29 -11.22
N ALA A 166 4.16 5.07 -11.25
CA ALA A 166 3.70 3.94 -10.45
C ALA A 166 4.51 3.93 -9.15
N PHE A 167 3.87 4.30 -8.04
CA PHE A 167 4.51 4.48 -6.74
C PHE A 167 4.16 3.34 -5.79
N PHE A 168 5.17 2.52 -5.45
CA PHE A 168 5.00 1.39 -4.53
C PHE A 168 5.39 1.80 -3.12
N VAL A 169 4.42 1.79 -2.21
CA VAL A 169 4.62 2.01 -0.78
C VAL A 169 4.85 0.66 -0.12
N VAL A 170 6.09 0.33 0.19
CA VAL A 170 6.44 -0.88 0.93
C VAL A 170 6.19 -0.63 2.41
N GLN A 171 5.10 -1.24 2.92
CA GLN A 171 4.53 -0.95 4.24
C GLN A 171 5.32 -1.56 5.39
N MET A 172 6.65 -1.61 5.25
CA MET A 172 7.61 -2.10 6.23
C MET A 172 8.99 -1.47 6.02
N ALA A 173 9.85 -1.62 7.00
CA ALA A 173 11.28 -1.32 6.90
C ALA A 173 12.07 -2.56 6.40
N GLU A 174 13.39 -2.43 6.31
CA GLU A 174 14.35 -3.53 6.13
C GLU A 174 14.09 -4.42 4.91
N VAL A 175 13.78 -3.79 3.77
CA VAL A 175 13.72 -4.45 2.46
C VAL A 175 14.94 -4.07 1.63
N THR A 176 15.43 -5.00 0.82
CA THR A 176 16.59 -4.83 -0.06
C THR A 176 16.20 -4.37 -1.46
N ASP A 177 15.10 -4.90 -1.99
CA ASP A 177 14.57 -4.58 -3.30
C ASP A 177 13.05 -4.78 -3.40
N PHE A 178 12.52 -4.29 -4.50
CA PHE A 178 11.14 -4.51 -4.94
C PHE A 178 11.13 -5.05 -6.37
N ALA A 179 10.25 -6.02 -6.67
CA ALA A 179 9.99 -6.48 -8.03
C ALA A 179 8.51 -6.85 -8.22
N PRO A 180 8.03 -6.89 -9.49
CA PRO A 180 6.75 -7.49 -9.79
C PRO A 180 6.73 -8.98 -9.41
N ASN A 181 5.58 -9.47 -8.95
CA ASN A 181 5.36 -10.88 -8.61
C ASN A 181 4.78 -11.62 -9.81
N ASP A 182 5.65 -11.99 -10.72
CA ASP A 182 5.27 -12.67 -11.97
C ASP A 182 4.63 -14.05 -11.70
N ASP A 183 5.00 -14.74 -10.62
CA ASP A 183 4.40 -16.02 -10.23
C ASP A 183 2.91 -15.85 -9.86
N THR A 184 2.54 -14.71 -9.31
CA THR A 184 1.15 -14.41 -8.92
C THR A 184 0.35 -13.82 -10.07
N HIS A 185 0.95 -12.89 -10.86
CA HIS A 185 0.27 -12.22 -11.96
C HIS A 185 1.26 -11.78 -13.06
N PRO A 186 1.63 -12.66 -13.99
CA PRO A 186 2.59 -12.34 -15.06
C PRO A 186 2.18 -11.13 -15.91
N ALA A 187 0.86 -10.96 -16.14
CA ALA A 187 0.34 -9.83 -16.91
C ALA A 187 0.60 -8.48 -16.23
N PHE A 188 0.60 -8.43 -14.89
CA PHE A 188 0.96 -7.21 -14.16
C PHE A 188 2.44 -6.87 -14.33
N GLY A 189 3.33 -7.88 -14.21
CA GLY A 189 4.77 -7.68 -14.41
C GLY A 189 5.10 -7.23 -15.84
N ALA A 190 4.47 -7.84 -16.84
CA ALA A 190 4.60 -7.42 -18.24
C ALA A 190 4.14 -5.97 -18.45
N ALA A 191 2.97 -5.60 -17.92
CA ALA A 191 2.46 -4.24 -18.01
C ALA A 191 3.34 -3.22 -17.26
N LEU A 192 3.95 -3.59 -16.13
CA LEU A 192 4.86 -2.71 -15.38
C LEU A 192 6.16 -2.46 -16.16
N ARG A 193 6.72 -3.49 -16.81
CA ARG A 193 7.89 -3.35 -17.69
C ARG A 193 7.57 -2.50 -18.91
N GLN A 194 6.40 -2.70 -19.51
CA GLN A 194 5.91 -1.88 -20.62
C GLN A 194 5.75 -0.41 -20.19
N ALA A 195 5.18 -0.16 -19.02
CA ALA A 195 5.03 1.19 -18.48
C ALA A 195 6.38 1.87 -18.28
N ALA A 196 7.36 1.18 -17.70
CA ALA A 196 8.72 1.69 -17.55
C ALA A 196 9.37 2.01 -18.89
N ALA A 197 9.24 1.12 -19.90
CA ALA A 197 9.76 1.33 -21.25
C ALA A 197 9.08 2.53 -21.95
N ALA A 198 7.80 2.81 -21.65
CA ALA A 198 7.07 3.95 -22.18
C ALA A 198 7.39 5.28 -21.46
N GLY A 199 8.24 5.27 -20.41
CA GLY A 199 8.63 6.47 -19.68
C GLY A 199 7.84 6.74 -18.39
N VAL A 200 7.00 5.82 -17.95
CA VAL A 200 6.40 5.88 -16.61
C VAL A 200 7.50 5.66 -15.58
N ASN A 201 7.61 6.56 -14.61
CA ASN A 201 8.53 6.42 -13.50
C ASN A 201 8.04 5.32 -12.54
N VAL A 202 8.80 4.25 -12.38
CA VAL A 202 8.46 3.14 -11.49
C VAL A 202 9.35 3.22 -10.25
N VAL A 203 8.78 3.49 -9.09
CA VAL A 203 9.54 3.68 -7.85
C VAL A 203 8.92 2.92 -6.69
N ALA A 204 9.75 2.46 -5.78
CA ALA A 204 9.35 1.86 -4.52
C ALA A 204 10.01 2.57 -3.35
N TYR A 205 9.27 2.77 -2.27
CA TYR A 205 9.77 3.37 -1.05
C TYR A 205 9.40 2.52 0.16
N ALA A 206 10.39 2.21 0.99
CA ALA A 206 10.18 1.58 2.28
C ALA A 206 9.64 2.59 3.28
N CYS A 207 8.88 2.09 4.25
CA CYS A 207 8.33 2.90 5.32
C CYS A 207 8.99 2.59 6.66
N ARG A 208 9.14 3.61 7.51
CA ARG A 208 9.24 3.38 8.94
C ARG A 208 7.86 3.08 9.49
N VAL A 209 7.74 1.95 10.17
CA VAL A 209 6.48 1.50 10.77
C VAL A 209 6.67 1.35 12.27
N ALA A 210 5.77 1.95 13.03
CA ALA A 210 5.61 1.76 14.46
C ALA A 210 4.16 1.32 14.73
N PRO A 211 3.83 0.82 15.93
CA PRO A 211 2.48 0.37 16.25
C PRO A 211 1.37 1.36 15.91
N ASP A 212 1.64 2.64 16.06
CA ASP A 212 0.68 3.74 15.91
C ASP A 212 0.93 4.64 14.69
N ARG A 213 1.98 4.38 13.88
CA ARG A 213 2.33 5.27 12.76
C ARG A 213 3.01 4.55 11.61
N MET A 214 2.91 5.17 10.44
CA MET A 214 3.68 4.83 9.25
C MET A 214 4.09 6.11 8.51
N GLU A 215 5.33 6.16 8.03
CA GLU A 215 5.84 7.26 7.21
C GLU A 215 6.78 6.74 6.12
N ILE A 216 6.77 7.36 4.95
CA ILE A 216 7.71 7.03 3.87
C ILE A 216 9.12 7.45 4.31
N ASP A 217 10.08 6.53 4.17
CA ASP A 217 11.45 6.71 4.65
C ASP A 217 12.45 6.85 3.49
N ARG A 218 12.74 5.77 2.79
CA ARG A 218 13.81 5.70 1.79
C ARG A 218 13.39 4.99 0.51
N PRO A 219 14.00 5.35 -0.64
CA PRO A 219 13.80 4.59 -1.86
C PRO A 219 14.36 3.17 -1.71
N VAL A 220 13.76 2.26 -2.45
CA VAL A 220 14.13 0.84 -2.55
C VAL A 220 14.44 0.54 -4.02
N PRO A 221 15.55 -0.16 -4.33
CA PRO A 221 15.84 -0.61 -5.70
C PRO A 221 14.67 -1.36 -6.31
N VAL A 222 14.30 -1.00 -7.55
CA VAL A 222 13.26 -1.68 -8.33
C VAL A 222 13.93 -2.58 -9.36
N ILE A 223 13.59 -3.86 -9.35
CA ILE A 223 14.07 -4.88 -10.28
C ILE A 223 12.92 -5.27 -11.21
N LEU A 224 12.97 -4.88 -12.47
CA LEU A 224 11.93 -5.14 -13.48
C LEU A 224 12.24 -6.33 -14.38
#